data_e2adf67f506e90ba3991ca0fb59294e1
#
_entry.id   e2adf67f506e90ba3991ca0fb59294e1
#
_cell.length_a   1.000
_cell.length_b   1.000
_cell.length_c   1.000
_cell.angle_alpha   90.00
_cell.angle_beta   90.00
_cell.angle_gamma   90.00
#
_symmetry.space_group_name_H-M   'P 1'
#
loop_
_entity.id
_entity.type
_entity.pdbx_description
1 polymer ?
#
loop_
_entity_poly.entity_id
_entity_poly.type
_entity_poly.pdbx_seq_one_letter_code
_entity_poly.pdbx_strand_id
1 'polypeptide(L)'
;MQAKIEKLKVAVVNDLVHYQWLTKEGIIDLNAAIGKNIKVTFNNEIRCSSCDAKTKKSFQGFCFKCFSSSPDNSECIIRPELCRGHLGEGRDAEWEQKNHNQPHIVYLEATSGGKVGVTRSSNALTRRIDQGANKTIIL
;
A
#
# COMPACT_ATOMS: atom_id res chain seq x y z
N MET A 1 2.63 23.83 5.17
CA MET A 1 1.65 22.90 5.73
C MET A 1 2.40 21.79 6.46
N GLN A 2 1.92 21.34 7.61
CA GLN A 2 2.44 20.17 8.34
C GLN A 2 1.38 19.09 8.33
N ALA A 3 1.74 17.89 7.93
CA ALA A 3 0.79 16.79 7.83
C ALA A 3 1.46 15.44 8.12
N LYS A 4 0.70 14.49 8.65
CA LYS A 4 1.11 13.10 8.66
C LYS A 4 0.92 12.54 7.25
N ILE A 5 2.02 12.16 6.63
CA ILE A 5 2.01 11.55 5.31
C ILE A 5 1.90 10.04 5.48
N GLU A 6 0.91 9.47 4.84
CA GLU A 6 0.68 8.03 4.71
C GLU A 6 1.00 7.57 3.29
N LYS A 7 0.60 6.34 2.96
CA LYS A 7 0.76 5.83 1.60
C LYS A 7 0.03 6.73 0.60
N LEU A 8 0.69 6.98 -0.52
CA LEU A 8 0.09 7.67 -1.65
C LEU A 8 -1.17 6.92 -2.12
N LYS A 9 -2.28 7.64 -2.23
CA LYS A 9 -3.49 7.12 -2.85
C LYS A 9 -3.45 7.42 -4.34
N VAL A 10 -3.79 6.42 -5.13
CA VAL A 10 -3.89 6.52 -6.57
C VAL A 10 -5.33 6.27 -7.00
N ALA A 11 -5.84 7.08 -7.89
CA ALA A 11 -7.13 6.89 -8.53
C ALA A 11 -7.00 7.13 -10.05
N VAL A 12 -7.85 6.48 -10.84
CA VAL A 12 -7.97 6.77 -12.27
C VAL A 12 -9.32 7.41 -12.50
N VAL A 13 -9.32 8.60 -13.06
CA VAL A 13 -10.53 9.38 -13.39
C VAL A 13 -10.36 9.88 -14.81
N ASN A 14 -11.31 9.54 -15.71
CA ASN A 14 -11.27 9.91 -17.13
C ASN A 14 -9.92 9.56 -17.80
N ASP A 15 -9.45 8.34 -17.58
CA ASP A 15 -8.17 7.80 -18.09
C ASP A 15 -6.92 8.55 -17.61
N LEU A 16 -7.04 9.44 -16.64
CA LEU A 16 -5.93 10.14 -16.01
C LEU A 16 -5.66 9.59 -14.63
N VAL A 17 -4.38 9.42 -14.32
CA VAL A 17 -3.94 9.00 -12.98
C VAL A 17 -3.89 10.22 -12.06
N HIS A 18 -4.58 10.13 -10.95
CA HIS A 18 -4.57 11.12 -9.88
C HIS A 18 -3.77 10.58 -8.68
N TYR A 19 -2.79 11.37 -8.24
CA TYR A 19 -1.94 11.07 -7.10
C TYR A 19 -2.32 11.98 -5.92
N GLN A 20 -2.64 11.39 -4.80
CA GLN A 20 -3.15 12.10 -3.63
C GLN A 20 -2.45 11.64 -2.35
N TRP A 21 -2.01 12.56 -1.53
CA TRP A 21 -1.71 12.26 -0.15
C TRP A 21 -2.93 12.53 0.72
N LEU A 22 -3.36 11.49 1.43
CA LEU A 22 -4.39 11.62 2.45
C LEU A 22 -3.73 12.11 3.74
N THR A 23 -4.29 13.13 4.32
CA THR A 23 -3.86 13.68 5.60
C THR A 23 -5.09 13.87 6.50
N LYS A 24 -4.86 14.11 7.80
CA LYS A 24 -5.96 14.42 8.72
C LYS A 24 -6.64 15.74 8.39
N GLU A 25 -5.91 16.67 7.81
CA GLU A 25 -6.38 18.01 7.45
C GLU A 25 -7.08 18.03 6.08
N GLY A 26 -6.98 16.96 5.31
CA GLY A 26 -7.61 16.86 4.00
C GLY A 26 -6.74 16.14 2.97
N ILE A 27 -7.05 16.33 1.70
CA ILE A 27 -6.38 15.69 0.57
C ILE A 27 -5.41 16.69 -0.06
N ILE A 28 -4.17 16.26 -0.28
CA ILE A 28 -3.19 17.02 -1.07
C ILE A 28 -3.15 16.41 -2.46
N ASP A 29 -3.59 17.17 -3.45
CA ASP A 29 -3.47 16.79 -4.86
C ASP A 29 -2.05 17.02 -5.35
N LEU A 30 -1.37 15.93 -5.70
CA LEU A 30 -0.02 15.97 -6.22
C LEU A 30 0.05 16.21 -7.72
N ASN A 31 -1.04 16.01 -8.46
CA ASN A 31 -1.07 16.34 -9.88
C ASN A 31 -0.83 17.81 -10.11
N ALA A 32 -1.31 18.68 -9.22
CA ALA A 32 -1.06 20.11 -9.25
C ALA A 32 0.42 20.50 -9.07
N ALA A 33 1.24 19.58 -8.59
CA ALA A 33 2.68 19.76 -8.37
C ALA A 33 3.54 19.17 -9.50
N ILE A 34 2.97 18.46 -10.47
CA ILE A 34 3.74 17.90 -11.61
C ILE A 34 4.43 19.02 -12.36
N GLY A 35 5.73 18.83 -12.62
CA GLY A 35 6.58 19.83 -13.27
C GLY A 35 7.02 21.00 -12.36
N LYS A 36 6.66 20.99 -11.08
CA LYS A 36 7.07 22.01 -10.11
C LYS A 36 8.05 21.45 -9.09
N ASN A 37 8.86 22.34 -8.53
CA ASN A 37 9.70 21.97 -7.39
C ASN A 37 8.83 21.86 -6.13
N ILE A 38 8.94 20.73 -5.45
CA ILE A 38 8.33 20.50 -4.13
C ILE A 38 9.43 20.33 -3.09
N LYS A 39 9.19 20.83 -1.88
CA LYS A 39 10.06 20.63 -0.73
C LYS A 39 9.31 19.89 0.35
N VAL A 40 9.82 18.72 0.72
CA VAL A 40 9.32 17.93 1.85
C VAL A 40 10.37 17.95 2.94
N THR A 41 9.98 18.29 4.17
CA THR A 41 10.87 18.33 5.32
C THR A 41 10.32 17.41 6.40
N PHE A 42 11.14 16.46 6.84
CA PHE A 42 10.80 15.59 7.95
C PHE A 42 11.04 16.31 9.28
N ASN A 43 10.02 16.36 10.11
CA ASN A 43 10.04 17.04 11.42
C ASN A 43 10.48 16.13 12.59
N ASN A 44 11.03 14.95 12.30
CA ASN A 44 11.42 13.94 13.28
C ASN A 44 10.27 13.37 14.13
N GLU A 45 9.04 13.50 13.67
CA GLU A 45 7.89 12.88 14.32
C GLU A 45 7.40 11.67 13.52
N ILE A 46 7.43 10.50 14.14
CA ILE A 46 6.93 9.26 13.57
C ILE A 46 5.70 8.84 14.38
N ARG A 47 4.59 8.59 13.68
CA ARG A 47 3.33 8.09 14.25
C ARG A 47 2.93 6.77 13.63
N CYS A 48 2.41 5.89 14.45
CA CYS A 48 1.86 4.61 14.02
C CYS A 48 0.67 4.82 13.07
N SER A 49 0.64 4.12 11.95
CA SER A 49 -0.47 4.21 10.99
C SER A 49 -1.78 3.61 11.53
N SER A 50 -1.71 2.69 12.49
CA SER A 50 -2.89 2.06 13.09
C SER A 50 -3.42 2.81 14.30
N CYS A 51 -2.60 3.04 15.34
CA CYS A 51 -3.06 3.60 16.61
C CYS A 51 -2.68 5.08 16.83
N ASP A 52 -1.99 5.71 15.86
CA ASP A 52 -1.51 7.09 15.90
C ASP A 52 -0.53 7.42 17.05
N ALA A 53 -0.12 6.44 17.83
CA ALA A 53 0.84 6.65 18.89
C ALA A 53 2.20 7.11 18.32
N LYS A 54 2.81 8.10 18.97
CA LYS A 54 4.17 8.53 18.65
C LYS A 54 5.15 7.42 18.96
N THR A 55 6.07 7.16 18.06
CA THR A 55 7.08 6.11 18.19
C THR A 55 8.46 6.59 17.76
N LYS A 56 9.50 6.03 18.36
CA LYS A 56 10.88 6.32 17.98
C LYS A 56 11.31 5.53 16.74
N LYS A 57 10.66 4.40 16.49
CA LYS A 57 10.98 3.50 15.37
C LYS A 57 9.69 3.00 14.74
N SER A 58 9.64 3.02 13.42
CA SER A 58 8.54 2.48 12.64
C SER A 58 8.90 1.11 12.07
N PHE A 59 7.94 0.20 12.13
CA PHE A 59 7.98 -1.12 11.51
C PHE A 59 6.92 -1.14 10.40
N GLN A 60 7.31 -0.86 9.18
CA GLN A 60 6.41 -0.75 8.02
C GLN A 60 5.24 0.23 8.24
N GLY A 61 5.49 1.36 8.93
CA GLY A 61 4.45 2.33 9.27
C GLY A 61 3.79 2.14 10.64
N PHE A 62 4.04 1.03 11.34
CA PHE A 62 3.40 0.70 12.62
C PHE A 62 4.37 0.86 13.81
N CYS A 63 3.85 1.10 15.01
CA CYS A 63 4.61 0.86 16.24
C CYS A 63 4.78 -0.66 16.45
N PHE A 64 5.73 -1.07 17.29
CA PHE A 64 6.03 -2.48 17.50
C PHE A 64 4.79 -3.30 17.91
N LYS A 65 3.98 -2.77 18.83
CA LYS A 65 2.75 -3.43 19.28
C LYS A 65 1.78 -3.70 18.12
N CYS A 66 1.47 -2.69 17.30
CA CYS A 66 0.57 -2.85 16.16
C CYS A 66 1.19 -3.74 15.08
N PHE A 67 2.49 -3.63 14.84
CA PHE A 67 3.19 -4.49 13.90
C PHE A 67 3.08 -5.98 14.28
N SER A 68 3.20 -6.31 15.56
CA SER A 68 3.15 -7.69 16.04
C SER A 68 1.74 -8.27 16.07
N SER A 69 0.70 -7.44 16.19
CA SER A 69 -0.70 -7.90 16.38
C SER A 69 -1.58 -7.71 15.15
N SER A 70 -1.28 -6.76 14.26
CA SER A 70 -2.14 -6.50 13.10
C SER A 70 -2.08 -7.62 12.06
N PRO A 71 -3.22 -8.07 11.54
CA PRO A 71 -3.25 -9.01 10.41
C PRO A 71 -2.65 -8.41 9.13
N ASP A 72 -2.64 -7.09 8.96
CA ASP A 72 -1.98 -6.39 7.86
C ASP A 72 -0.47 -6.62 7.79
N ASN A 73 0.13 -7.16 8.86
CA ASN A 73 1.56 -7.47 8.96
C ASN A 73 1.80 -8.97 9.17
N SER A 74 0.85 -9.82 8.81
CA SER A 74 1.04 -11.26 8.80
C SER A 74 2.18 -11.63 7.84
N GLU A 75 2.96 -12.64 8.18
CA GLU A 75 4.12 -13.06 7.38
C GLU A 75 3.73 -13.40 5.94
N CYS A 76 2.55 -13.94 5.74
CA CYS A 76 1.99 -14.28 4.44
C CYS A 76 1.72 -13.07 3.52
N ILE A 77 1.76 -11.84 4.03
CA ILE A 77 1.71 -10.64 3.18
C ILE A 77 2.96 -10.54 2.29
N ILE A 78 4.12 -10.95 2.81
CA ILE A 78 5.39 -10.94 2.09
C ILE A 78 5.69 -12.32 1.49
N ARG A 79 5.24 -13.37 2.17
CA ARG A 79 5.45 -14.78 1.82
C ARG A 79 4.11 -15.49 1.63
N PRO A 80 3.43 -15.29 0.49
CA PRO A 80 2.07 -15.80 0.24
C PRO A 80 1.93 -17.32 0.42
N GLU A 81 3.00 -18.07 0.22
CA GLU A 81 3.06 -19.51 0.39
C GLU A 81 2.81 -19.96 1.86
N LEU A 82 2.97 -19.04 2.82
CA LEU A 82 2.69 -19.30 4.23
C LEU A 82 1.24 -18.97 4.62
N CYS A 83 0.42 -18.51 3.67
CA CYS A 83 -0.96 -18.14 3.98
C CYS A 83 -1.80 -19.38 4.31
N ARG A 84 -2.41 -19.38 5.50
CA ARG A 84 -3.31 -20.40 5.99
C ARG A 84 -4.73 -19.87 6.24
N GLY A 85 -5.02 -18.69 5.72
CA GLY A 85 -6.34 -18.07 5.85
C GLY A 85 -7.48 -18.93 5.32
N HIS A 86 -7.24 -19.74 4.28
CA HIS A 86 -8.19 -20.72 3.75
C HIS A 86 -8.53 -21.86 4.73
N LEU A 87 -7.69 -22.08 5.74
CA LEU A 87 -7.92 -23.05 6.82
C LEU A 87 -8.53 -22.40 8.07
N GLY A 88 -8.80 -21.10 8.04
CA GLY A 88 -9.24 -20.35 9.21
C GLY A 88 -8.14 -20.11 10.24
N GLU A 89 -6.88 -20.25 9.85
CA GLU A 89 -5.72 -20.01 10.69
C GLU A 89 -5.06 -18.68 10.34
N GLY A 90 -4.56 -17.97 11.34
CA GLY A 90 -3.89 -16.68 11.17
C GLY A 90 -4.02 -15.80 12.39
N ARG A 91 -3.57 -14.53 12.28
CA ARG A 91 -3.69 -13.55 13.37
C ARG A 91 -5.13 -13.10 13.61
N ASP A 92 -5.91 -13.05 12.53
CA ASP A 92 -7.33 -12.73 12.51
C ASP A 92 -7.95 -13.53 11.36
N ALA A 93 -8.59 -14.65 11.70
CA ALA A 93 -9.10 -15.59 10.72
C ALA A 93 -10.18 -14.97 9.82
N GLU A 94 -11.07 -14.12 10.37
CA GLU A 94 -12.11 -13.46 9.59
C GLU A 94 -11.51 -12.43 8.62
N TRP A 95 -10.58 -11.62 9.10
CA TRP A 95 -9.88 -10.65 8.27
C TRP A 95 -9.07 -11.34 7.16
N GLU A 96 -8.35 -12.42 7.48
CA GLU A 96 -7.54 -13.15 6.51
C GLU A 96 -8.39 -13.87 5.48
N GLN A 97 -9.50 -14.47 5.89
CA GLN A 97 -10.47 -15.04 4.97
C GLN A 97 -10.98 -14.01 3.96
N LYS A 98 -11.33 -12.83 4.43
CA LYS A 98 -11.82 -11.73 3.58
C LYS A 98 -10.74 -11.16 2.66
N ASN A 99 -9.52 -11.02 3.16
CA ASN A 99 -8.47 -10.26 2.47
C ASN A 99 -7.47 -11.14 1.72
N HIS A 100 -7.27 -12.39 2.13
CA HIS A 100 -6.33 -13.30 1.48
C HIS A 100 -7.03 -14.32 0.60
N ASN A 101 -8.15 -14.88 1.04
CA ASN A 101 -8.90 -15.88 0.28
C ASN A 101 -9.81 -15.22 -0.76
N GLN A 102 -9.21 -14.58 -1.74
CA GLN A 102 -9.89 -13.91 -2.84
C GLN A 102 -9.13 -14.12 -4.16
N PRO A 103 -9.78 -13.88 -5.32
CA PRO A 103 -9.13 -14.01 -6.61
C PRO A 103 -7.86 -13.16 -6.72
N HIS A 104 -6.81 -13.77 -7.23
CA HIS A 104 -5.54 -13.12 -7.55
C HIS A 104 -5.29 -13.20 -9.04
N ILE A 105 -4.52 -12.26 -9.54
CA ILE A 105 -4.01 -12.25 -10.90
C ILE A 105 -2.50 -12.37 -10.90
N VAL A 106 -1.98 -13.09 -11.88
CA VAL A 106 -0.56 -13.08 -12.24
C VAL A 106 -0.41 -12.11 -13.42
N TYR A 107 0.63 -11.30 -13.40
CA TYR A 107 0.85 -10.31 -14.43
C TYR A 107 2.33 -10.14 -14.77
N LEU A 108 2.58 -9.73 -16.02
CA LEU A 108 3.88 -9.27 -16.50
C LEU A 108 3.84 -7.76 -16.68
N GLU A 109 4.84 -7.07 -16.19
CA GLU A 109 4.98 -5.62 -16.32
C GLU A 109 6.27 -5.23 -17.02
N ALA A 110 6.14 -4.26 -17.93
CA ALA A 110 7.26 -3.52 -18.47
C ALA A 110 7.43 -2.22 -17.67
N THR A 111 8.49 -2.19 -16.86
CA THR A 111 8.97 -1.01 -16.13
C THR A 111 10.32 -0.61 -16.68
N SER A 112 11.32 -0.31 -15.88
CA SER A 112 12.73 -0.22 -16.31
C SER A 112 13.33 -1.58 -16.70
N GLY A 113 12.62 -2.68 -16.44
CA GLY A 113 12.91 -4.06 -16.79
C GLY A 113 11.63 -4.90 -16.77
N GLY A 114 11.69 -6.15 -17.20
CA GLY A 114 10.57 -7.07 -17.11
C GLY A 114 10.35 -7.53 -15.65
N LYS A 115 9.10 -7.53 -15.19
CA LYS A 115 8.73 -7.96 -13.85
C LYS A 115 7.51 -8.87 -13.88
N VAL A 116 7.55 -9.95 -13.12
CA VAL A 116 6.39 -10.79 -12.82
C VAL A 116 5.88 -10.44 -11.43
N GLY A 117 4.58 -10.37 -11.29
CA GLY A 117 3.95 -10.14 -9.99
C GLY A 117 2.63 -10.90 -9.83
N VAL A 118 2.23 -11.04 -8.58
CA VAL A 118 0.92 -11.54 -8.19
C VAL A 118 0.26 -10.49 -7.32
N THR A 119 -1.02 -10.23 -7.54
CA THR A 119 -1.79 -9.31 -6.71
C THR A 119 -3.25 -9.74 -6.65
N ARG A 120 -3.94 -9.27 -5.61
CA ARG A 120 -5.39 -9.41 -5.53
C ARG A 120 -6.05 -8.72 -6.71
N SER A 121 -7.09 -9.34 -7.29
CA SER A 121 -7.79 -8.77 -8.44
C SER A 121 -8.31 -7.36 -8.17
N SER A 122 -8.77 -7.09 -6.94
CA SER A 122 -9.22 -5.77 -6.49
C SER A 122 -8.14 -4.69 -6.53
N ASN A 123 -6.87 -5.08 -6.43
CA ASN A 123 -5.72 -4.14 -6.39
C ASN A 123 -4.97 -4.07 -7.73
N ALA A 124 -5.43 -4.79 -8.75
CA ALA A 124 -4.70 -4.94 -10.01
C ALA A 124 -4.33 -3.59 -10.66
N LEU A 125 -5.26 -2.65 -10.72
CA LEU A 125 -5.04 -1.35 -11.35
C LEU A 125 -4.07 -0.49 -10.53
N THR A 126 -4.35 -0.32 -9.24
CA THR A 126 -3.52 0.52 -8.37
C THR A 126 -2.11 -0.04 -8.24
N ARG A 127 -1.96 -1.37 -8.21
CA ARG A 127 -0.65 -2.00 -8.13
C ARG A 127 0.23 -1.70 -9.34
N ARG A 128 -0.33 -1.73 -10.54
CA ARG A 128 0.40 -1.39 -11.78
C ARG A 128 0.86 0.06 -11.80
N ILE A 129 0.00 0.97 -11.38
CA ILE A 129 0.34 2.40 -11.30
C ILE A 129 1.42 2.63 -10.25
N ASP A 130 1.29 2.04 -9.05
CA ASP A 130 2.27 2.15 -7.97
C ASP A 130 3.67 1.67 -8.39
N GLN A 131 3.76 0.76 -9.35
CA GLN A 131 5.02 0.23 -9.86
C GLN A 131 5.56 0.98 -11.08
N GLY A 132 4.84 1.98 -11.59
CA GLY A 132 5.23 2.75 -12.77
C GLY A 132 5.26 1.91 -14.04
N ALA A 133 4.36 0.95 -14.17
CA ALA A 133 4.29 0.09 -15.34
C ALA A 133 3.81 0.85 -16.57
N ASN A 134 4.59 0.81 -17.65
CA ASN A 134 4.22 1.37 -18.95
C ASN A 134 3.23 0.44 -19.69
N LYS A 135 3.41 -0.86 -19.53
CA LYS A 135 2.55 -1.90 -20.14
C LYS A 135 2.40 -3.05 -19.16
N THR A 136 1.24 -3.68 -19.17
CA THR A 136 0.96 -4.86 -18.33
C THR A 136 0.19 -5.88 -19.13
N ILE A 137 0.57 -7.15 -18.99
CA ILE A 137 -0.17 -8.30 -19.52
C ILE A 137 -0.65 -9.11 -18.32
N ILE A 138 -1.93 -9.41 -18.27
CA ILE A 138 -2.52 -10.33 -17.30
C ILE A 138 -2.42 -11.74 -17.91
N LEU A 139 -1.93 -12.69 -17.11
CA LEU A 139 -1.76 -14.09 -17.47
C LEU A 139 -2.95 -14.93 -17.01
#